data_58f85767f8144f7449de57a24ed248b6
#
_entry.id   58f85767f8144f7449de57a24ed248b6
#
_cell.length_a   1.000
_cell.length_b   1.000
_cell.length_c   1.000
_cell.angle_alpha   90.00
_cell.angle_beta   90.00
_cell.angle_gamma   90.00
#
_symmetry.space_group_name_H-M   'P 1'
#
loop_
_entity.id
_entity.type
_entity.pdbx_description
1 polymer ?
#
loop_
_entity_poly.entity_id
_entity_poly.type
_entity_poly.pdbx_seq_one_letter_code
_entity_poly.pdbx_strand_id
1 'polypeptide(L)'
;IKGEGEILADLPIDKKYYNKLDIDGFSKMMNSPTCSYKFYWLEAIVQLISANKKEAAYDEIINKMISNAWYPVLEYHIHLSGIYGEGIIKDNLEKAVLRLQKLSGLANNASDVEIINKLLEFSEDKELGTYKKDLTKNVPYKALSGFANRGVEKINLESSAGRMMEYYNKLSQTEILLPYTFNDGKSLKRVITFQDDWFQMIRDNTVNILGWIQLEKVRWLQNNNPEVPGLVYKLTSADEKIRKLENARKLWDAVMEITPIIDVFKGEPINTQEYDLDHFIPHSFV
;
A
#
# COMPACT_ATOMS: atom_id res chain seq x y z
N ILE A 1 22.89 17.74 10.80
CA ILE A 1 22.76 16.53 11.63
C ILE A 1 22.39 15.44 10.62
N LYS A 2 23.35 14.52 10.32
CA LYS A 2 23.09 13.37 9.46
C LYS A 2 22.16 12.46 10.24
N GLY A 3 20.96 12.20 9.69
CA GLY A 3 19.99 11.31 10.29
C GLY A 3 20.59 9.92 10.49
N GLU A 4 20.39 9.39 11.68
CA GLU A 4 20.59 7.99 12.01
C GLU A 4 19.78 7.17 11.00
N GLY A 5 20.39 6.17 10.38
CA GLY A 5 19.72 5.33 9.39
C GLY A 5 18.46 4.74 10.00
N GLU A 6 17.33 4.89 9.31
CA GLU A 6 16.09 4.24 9.70
C GLU A 6 16.36 2.75 9.89
N ILE A 7 16.17 2.26 11.10
CA ILE A 7 16.24 0.84 11.41
C ILE A 7 14.95 0.26 10.80
N LEU A 8 15.08 -0.38 9.63
CA LEU A 8 14.00 -1.18 9.08
C LEU A 8 13.66 -2.31 10.06
N ALA A 9 12.39 -2.61 10.20
CA ALA A 9 11.97 -3.77 10.95
C ALA A 9 12.57 -5.02 10.31
N ASP A 10 13.12 -5.93 11.13
CA ASP A 10 13.62 -7.20 10.64
C ASP A 10 12.50 -7.97 9.93
N LEU A 11 12.76 -8.39 8.69
CA LEU A 11 11.84 -9.21 7.93
C LEU A 11 11.97 -10.68 8.40
N PRO A 12 10.97 -11.22 9.13
CA PRO A 12 11.05 -12.57 9.67
C PRO A 12 10.77 -13.62 8.59
N ILE A 13 11.83 -14.09 7.94
CA ILE A 13 11.80 -15.14 6.91
C ILE A 13 12.37 -16.44 7.46
N ASP A 14 11.83 -17.57 7.01
CA ASP A 14 12.36 -18.90 7.33
C ASP A 14 13.83 -19.00 6.88
N LYS A 15 14.70 -19.42 7.82
CA LYS A 15 16.16 -19.51 7.64
C LYS A 15 16.59 -20.35 6.44
N LYS A 16 15.78 -21.32 6.00
CA LYS A 16 16.07 -22.14 4.82
C LYS A 16 16.29 -21.34 3.52
N TYR A 17 15.75 -20.11 3.46
CA TYR A 17 15.86 -19.25 2.27
C TYR A 17 17.11 -18.39 2.25
N TYR A 18 17.74 -18.11 3.39
CA TYR A 18 18.91 -17.20 3.45
C TYR A 18 20.14 -17.72 2.69
N ASN A 19 20.26 -19.05 2.49
CA ASN A 19 21.37 -19.63 1.72
C ASN A 19 21.13 -19.64 0.21
N LYS A 20 19.91 -19.36 -0.23
CA LYS A 20 19.51 -19.41 -1.66
C LYS A 20 19.20 -18.05 -2.25
N LEU A 21 18.67 -17.16 -1.44
CA LEU A 21 18.11 -15.88 -1.86
C LEU A 21 18.80 -14.73 -1.14
N ASP A 22 19.00 -13.62 -1.85
CA ASP A 22 19.48 -12.37 -1.26
C ASP A 22 18.37 -11.66 -0.48
N ILE A 23 18.06 -12.19 0.71
CA ILE A 23 17.03 -11.63 1.60
C ILE A 23 17.41 -10.19 2.03
N ASP A 24 18.70 -9.88 2.19
CA ASP A 24 19.16 -8.53 2.47
C ASP A 24 18.83 -7.56 1.31
N GLY A 25 19.05 -7.99 0.06
CA GLY A 25 18.62 -7.23 -1.11
C GLY A 25 17.10 -7.02 -1.15
N PHE A 26 16.31 -8.05 -0.82
CA PHE A 26 14.86 -7.96 -0.75
C PHE A 26 14.40 -6.98 0.33
N SER A 27 14.93 -7.06 1.54
CA SER A 27 14.59 -6.12 2.62
C SER A 27 14.92 -4.67 2.25
N LYS A 28 16.03 -4.45 1.55
CA LYS A 28 16.45 -3.12 1.08
C LYS A 28 15.59 -2.55 -0.06
N MET A 29 14.71 -3.33 -0.68
CA MET A 29 13.75 -2.81 -1.66
C MET A 29 12.85 -1.71 -1.08
N MET A 30 12.60 -1.71 0.23
CA MET A 30 11.81 -0.68 0.91
C MET A 30 12.60 0.59 1.28
N ASN A 31 13.93 0.59 1.13
CA ASN A 31 14.75 1.72 1.54
C ASN A 31 14.50 2.97 0.69
N SER A 32 14.55 4.13 1.35
CA SER A 32 14.52 5.46 0.73
C SER A 32 13.42 5.64 -0.33
N PRO A 33 12.15 5.36 0.01
CA PRO A 33 11.06 5.58 -0.93
C PRO A 33 10.84 7.08 -1.14
N THR A 34 10.74 7.50 -2.40
CA THR A 34 10.36 8.87 -2.76
C THR A 34 8.85 9.10 -2.71
N CYS A 35 8.08 8.01 -2.74
CA CYS A 35 6.62 7.98 -2.61
C CYS A 35 6.19 6.56 -2.23
N SER A 36 4.91 6.37 -1.90
CA SER A 36 4.39 5.09 -1.41
C SER A 36 4.32 3.96 -2.44
N TYR A 37 4.61 4.20 -3.71
CA TYR A 37 4.45 3.24 -4.80
C TYR A 37 5.11 1.88 -4.58
N LYS A 38 6.33 1.86 -4.00
CA LYS A 38 7.05 0.60 -3.74
C LYS A 38 6.27 -0.32 -2.81
N PHE A 39 5.63 0.23 -1.79
CA PHE A 39 4.84 -0.54 -0.84
C PHE A 39 3.62 -1.17 -1.51
N TYR A 40 2.85 -0.39 -2.26
CA TYR A 40 1.67 -0.88 -2.98
C TYR A 40 2.03 -1.88 -4.08
N TRP A 41 3.15 -1.67 -4.79
CA TRP A 41 3.66 -2.60 -5.79
C TRP A 41 4.03 -3.96 -5.20
N LEU A 42 4.81 -3.97 -4.11
CA LEU A 42 5.22 -5.21 -3.45
C LEU A 42 4.03 -5.91 -2.77
N GLU A 43 3.13 -5.16 -2.15
CA GLU A 43 1.91 -5.69 -1.58
C GLU A 43 1.05 -6.40 -2.65
N ALA A 44 0.85 -5.77 -3.81
CA ALA A 44 0.13 -6.37 -4.94
C ALA A 44 0.80 -7.64 -5.45
N ILE A 45 2.13 -7.65 -5.59
CA ILE A 45 2.90 -8.85 -5.98
C ILE A 45 2.71 -9.98 -4.96
N VAL A 46 2.85 -9.71 -3.68
CA VAL A 46 2.69 -10.73 -2.63
C VAL A 46 1.28 -11.31 -2.64
N GLN A 47 0.26 -10.48 -2.83
CA GLN A 47 -1.14 -10.93 -2.95
C GLN A 47 -1.37 -11.81 -4.20
N LEU A 48 -0.78 -11.46 -5.35
CA LEU A 48 -0.87 -12.27 -6.58
C LEU A 48 -0.14 -13.61 -6.43
N ILE A 49 1.03 -13.63 -5.80
CA ILE A 49 1.76 -14.86 -5.48
C ILE A 49 0.96 -15.74 -4.51
N SER A 50 0.33 -15.15 -3.48
CA SER A 50 -0.52 -15.88 -2.55
C SER A 50 -1.75 -16.51 -3.23
N ALA A 51 -2.25 -15.87 -4.29
CA ALA A 51 -3.27 -16.41 -5.20
C ALA A 51 -2.72 -17.41 -6.22
N ASN A 52 -1.48 -17.88 -6.05
CA ASN A 52 -0.77 -18.87 -6.87
C ASN A 52 -0.51 -18.43 -8.33
N LYS A 53 -0.42 -17.11 -8.59
CA LYS A 53 -0.03 -16.61 -9.92
C LYS A 53 1.49 -16.60 -10.06
N LYS A 54 1.99 -17.23 -11.12
CA LYS A 54 3.42 -17.33 -11.47
C LYS A 54 3.92 -16.14 -12.30
N GLU A 55 3.00 -15.41 -12.90
CA GLU A 55 3.25 -14.24 -13.71
C GLU A 55 2.09 -13.25 -13.60
N ALA A 56 2.34 -11.99 -13.89
CA ALA A 56 1.31 -10.95 -13.89
C ALA A 56 1.64 -9.83 -14.89
N ALA A 57 0.62 -9.33 -15.58
CA ALA A 57 0.75 -8.11 -16.38
C ALA A 57 0.85 -6.88 -15.46
N TYR A 58 1.55 -5.83 -15.92
CA TYR A 58 1.59 -4.57 -15.19
C TYR A 58 0.20 -4.01 -14.90
N ASP A 59 -0.72 -4.18 -15.85
CA ASP A 59 -2.10 -3.73 -15.69
C ASP A 59 -2.77 -4.40 -14.49
N GLU A 60 -2.58 -5.70 -14.34
CA GLU A 60 -3.12 -6.46 -13.23
C GLU A 60 -2.53 -6.04 -11.88
N ILE A 61 -1.21 -5.85 -11.82
CA ILE A 61 -0.53 -5.39 -10.59
C ILE A 61 -1.00 -3.98 -10.22
N ILE A 62 -1.09 -3.08 -11.20
CA ILE A 62 -1.54 -1.70 -10.97
C ILE A 62 -3.01 -1.65 -10.56
N ASN A 63 -3.86 -2.51 -11.14
CA ASN A 63 -5.25 -2.63 -10.69
C ASN A 63 -5.33 -3.03 -9.22
N LYS A 64 -4.48 -3.96 -8.79
CA LYS A 64 -4.39 -4.38 -7.39
C LYS A 64 -3.85 -3.26 -6.50
N MET A 65 -2.85 -2.48 -6.97
CA MET A 65 -2.39 -1.28 -6.25
C MET A 65 -3.51 -0.27 -6.04
N ILE A 66 -4.34 -0.02 -7.07
CA ILE A 66 -5.48 0.90 -6.99
C ILE A 66 -6.49 0.39 -5.96
N SER A 67 -6.80 -0.91 -5.98
CA SER A 67 -7.70 -1.53 -5.00
C SER A 67 -7.16 -1.40 -3.57
N ASN A 68 -5.88 -1.69 -3.34
CA ASN A 68 -5.24 -1.56 -2.02
C ASN A 68 -5.19 -0.11 -1.51
N ALA A 69 -5.15 0.88 -2.43
CA ALA A 69 -5.13 2.30 -2.10
C ALA A 69 -6.54 2.92 -1.98
N TRP A 70 -7.58 2.21 -2.37
CA TRP A 70 -8.94 2.71 -2.48
C TRP A 70 -9.46 3.28 -1.16
N TYR A 71 -9.60 2.43 -0.16
CA TYR A 71 -10.14 2.81 1.13
C TYR A 71 -9.32 3.90 1.85
N PRO A 72 -7.97 3.78 1.95
CA PRO A 72 -7.15 4.81 2.58
C PRO A 72 -7.29 6.20 1.93
N VAL A 73 -7.33 6.25 0.61
CA VAL A 73 -7.42 7.52 -0.13
C VAL A 73 -8.81 8.15 -0.01
N LEU A 74 -9.87 7.37 -0.14
CA LEU A 74 -11.22 7.90 -0.20
C LEU A 74 -11.83 8.17 1.18
N GLU A 75 -11.56 7.31 2.15
CA GLU A 75 -12.15 7.42 3.49
C GLU A 75 -11.36 8.37 4.38
N TYR A 76 -10.04 8.27 4.35
CA TYR A 76 -9.17 9.04 5.25
C TYR A 76 -8.37 10.13 4.56
N HIS A 77 -8.59 10.34 3.26
CA HIS A 77 -7.94 11.38 2.46
C HIS A 77 -6.40 11.35 2.54
N ILE A 78 -5.82 10.14 2.67
CA ILE A 78 -4.37 9.97 2.75
C ILE A 78 -3.74 10.34 1.42
N HIS A 79 -2.72 11.22 1.46
CA HIS A 79 -1.91 11.58 0.31
C HIS A 79 -0.77 10.59 0.12
N LEU A 80 -0.78 9.87 -0.99
CA LEU A 80 0.17 8.78 -1.26
C LEU A 80 1.58 9.26 -1.56
N SER A 81 1.76 10.50 -1.98
CA SER A 81 3.07 11.17 -2.08
C SER A 81 3.46 11.93 -0.82
N GLY A 82 2.55 12.05 0.15
CA GLY A 82 2.70 12.94 1.29
C GLY A 82 2.39 14.40 0.95
N ILE A 83 2.59 15.27 1.94
CA ILE A 83 2.40 16.72 1.82
C ILE A 83 3.76 17.38 1.70
N TYR A 84 3.99 18.13 0.63
CA TYR A 84 5.23 18.83 0.37
C TYR A 84 5.00 20.34 0.20
N GLY A 85 5.65 21.15 1.05
CA GLY A 85 5.63 22.61 0.93
C GLY A 85 4.23 23.23 1.03
N GLU A 86 3.94 24.22 0.17
CA GLU A 86 2.66 24.95 0.17
C GLU A 86 1.54 24.25 -0.62
N GLY A 87 1.78 23.05 -1.16
CA GLY A 87 0.82 22.36 -2.02
C GLY A 87 0.80 20.85 -1.88
N ILE A 88 -0.38 20.28 -1.98
CA ILE A 88 -0.59 18.83 -2.06
C ILE A 88 -0.48 18.41 -3.51
N ILE A 89 0.55 17.66 -3.86
CA ILE A 89 0.71 17.09 -5.19
C ILE A 89 0.18 15.67 -5.15
N LYS A 90 -1.01 15.45 -5.72
CA LYS A 90 -1.57 14.10 -5.89
C LYS A 90 -0.73 13.31 -6.89
N ASP A 91 -0.28 12.15 -6.47
CA ASP A 91 0.45 11.23 -7.33
C ASP A 91 -0.47 10.47 -8.32
N ASN A 92 0.11 9.68 -9.22
CA ASN A 92 -0.67 8.99 -10.23
C ASN A 92 -1.51 7.82 -9.68
N LEU A 93 -1.13 7.21 -8.57
CA LEU A 93 -1.93 6.18 -7.92
C LEU A 93 -3.16 6.80 -7.25
N GLU A 94 -2.96 7.90 -6.52
CA GLU A 94 -4.05 8.66 -5.90
C GLU A 94 -5.01 9.21 -6.97
N LYS A 95 -4.48 9.77 -8.07
CA LYS A 95 -5.29 10.23 -9.22
C LYS A 95 -6.10 9.11 -9.85
N ALA A 96 -5.52 7.91 -9.99
CA ALA A 96 -6.21 6.75 -10.54
C ALA A 96 -7.38 6.31 -9.64
N VAL A 97 -7.19 6.28 -8.31
CA VAL A 97 -8.26 6.01 -7.34
C VAL A 97 -9.39 7.01 -7.48
N LEU A 98 -9.07 8.32 -7.41
CA LEU A 98 -10.07 9.39 -7.50
C LEU A 98 -10.80 9.40 -8.86
N ARG A 99 -10.09 9.09 -9.95
CA ARG A 99 -10.71 8.98 -11.28
C ARG A 99 -11.69 7.82 -11.34
N LEU A 100 -11.29 6.65 -10.87
CA LEU A 100 -12.17 5.48 -10.86
C LEU A 100 -13.40 5.72 -9.97
N GLN A 101 -13.24 6.32 -8.81
CA GLN A 101 -14.35 6.67 -7.92
C GLN A 101 -15.35 7.58 -8.63
N LYS A 102 -14.86 8.62 -9.33
CA LYS A 102 -15.69 9.55 -10.11
C LYS A 102 -16.45 8.85 -11.25
N LEU A 103 -15.84 7.86 -11.91
CA LEU A 103 -16.47 7.11 -13.01
C LEU A 103 -17.49 6.09 -12.52
N SER A 104 -17.17 5.39 -11.45
CA SER A 104 -17.92 4.22 -10.99
C SER A 104 -19.01 4.56 -9.98
N GLY A 105 -18.84 5.63 -9.20
CA GLY A 105 -19.70 5.96 -8.07
C GLY A 105 -19.63 4.93 -6.93
N LEU A 106 -18.61 4.05 -6.90
CA LEU A 106 -18.44 3.08 -5.84
C LEU A 106 -18.27 3.75 -4.47
N ALA A 107 -18.76 3.10 -3.44
CA ALA A 107 -18.57 3.52 -2.05
C ALA A 107 -17.09 3.42 -1.63
N ASN A 108 -16.70 4.22 -0.62
CA ASN A 108 -15.32 4.22 -0.11
C ASN A 108 -14.88 2.85 0.42
N ASN A 109 -15.81 2.07 0.96
CA ASN A 109 -15.59 0.72 1.47
C ASN A 109 -15.93 -0.39 0.45
N ALA A 110 -15.92 -0.08 -0.85
CA ALA A 110 -16.14 -1.09 -1.89
C ALA A 110 -15.11 -2.23 -1.77
N SER A 111 -15.57 -3.44 -2.05
CA SER A 111 -14.71 -4.63 -2.01
C SER A 111 -13.69 -4.63 -3.15
N ASP A 112 -12.59 -5.37 -2.95
CA ASP A 112 -11.57 -5.59 -3.98
C ASP A 112 -12.17 -6.08 -5.31
N VAL A 113 -13.12 -7.00 -5.24
CA VAL A 113 -13.79 -7.54 -6.44
C VAL A 113 -14.59 -6.48 -7.19
N GLU A 114 -15.33 -5.63 -6.48
CA GLU A 114 -16.08 -4.53 -7.10
C GLU A 114 -15.16 -3.53 -7.77
N ILE A 115 -14.09 -3.15 -7.09
CA ILE A 115 -13.09 -2.19 -7.60
C ILE A 115 -12.42 -2.75 -8.86
N ILE A 116 -11.96 -4.00 -8.84
CA ILE A 116 -11.31 -4.65 -9.99
C ILE A 116 -12.28 -4.76 -11.17
N ASN A 117 -13.55 -5.14 -10.93
CA ASN A 117 -14.55 -5.20 -11.99
C ASN A 117 -14.78 -3.83 -12.65
N LYS A 118 -14.82 -2.76 -11.86
CA LYS A 118 -14.93 -1.40 -12.39
C LYS A 118 -13.68 -0.94 -13.14
N LEU A 119 -12.49 -1.33 -12.71
CA LEU A 119 -11.25 -1.07 -13.45
C LEU A 119 -11.25 -1.74 -14.83
N LEU A 120 -11.82 -2.94 -14.94
CA LEU A 120 -11.99 -3.63 -16.22
C LEU A 120 -13.08 -2.98 -17.10
N GLU A 121 -14.20 -2.59 -16.50
CA GLU A 121 -15.29 -1.89 -17.18
C GLU A 121 -14.83 -0.56 -17.79
N PHE A 122 -14.06 0.22 -17.03
CA PHE A 122 -13.54 1.52 -17.46
C PHE A 122 -12.13 1.46 -18.07
N SER A 123 -11.69 0.29 -18.56
CA SER A 123 -10.36 0.09 -19.15
C SER A 123 -10.04 1.03 -20.33
N GLU A 124 -11.05 1.51 -21.05
CA GLU A 124 -10.91 2.41 -22.18
C GLU A 124 -10.91 3.92 -21.78
N ASP A 125 -11.08 4.24 -20.49
CA ASP A 125 -10.99 5.62 -20.04
C ASP A 125 -9.57 6.16 -20.22
N LYS A 126 -9.43 7.21 -21.02
CA LYS A 126 -8.12 7.76 -21.42
C LYS A 126 -7.34 8.33 -20.26
N GLU A 127 -8.02 8.98 -19.31
CA GLU A 127 -7.38 9.61 -18.17
C GLU A 127 -6.89 8.57 -17.17
N LEU A 128 -7.73 7.61 -16.80
CA LEU A 128 -7.36 6.47 -15.98
C LEU A 128 -6.21 5.68 -16.61
N GLY A 129 -6.29 5.40 -17.92
CA GLY A 129 -5.24 4.75 -18.67
C GLY A 129 -3.91 5.50 -18.67
N THR A 130 -3.93 6.85 -18.67
CA THR A 130 -2.72 7.66 -18.56
C THR A 130 -2.07 7.53 -17.20
N TYR A 131 -2.83 7.63 -16.10
CA TYR A 131 -2.31 7.48 -14.74
C TYR A 131 -1.69 6.09 -14.53
N LYS A 132 -2.38 5.03 -14.99
CA LYS A 132 -1.85 3.66 -14.93
C LYS A 132 -0.56 3.50 -15.75
N LYS A 133 -0.49 4.05 -16.96
CA LYS A 133 0.71 4.01 -17.81
C LYS A 133 1.89 4.73 -17.17
N ASP A 134 1.65 5.86 -16.50
CA ASP A 134 2.71 6.60 -15.84
C ASP A 134 3.34 5.82 -14.68
N LEU A 135 2.56 5.01 -13.95
CA LEU A 135 3.08 4.11 -12.93
C LEU A 135 4.05 3.07 -13.51
N THR A 136 3.85 2.61 -14.74
CA THR A 136 4.74 1.63 -15.39
C THR A 136 6.15 2.17 -15.70
N LYS A 137 6.32 3.50 -15.72
CA LYS A 137 7.60 4.11 -16.14
C LYS A 137 8.72 3.91 -15.13
N ASN A 138 8.39 3.86 -13.84
CA ASN A 138 9.40 3.83 -12.78
C ASN A 138 9.17 2.72 -11.75
N VAL A 139 7.92 2.48 -11.34
CA VAL A 139 7.62 1.65 -10.17
C VAL A 139 8.19 0.24 -10.27
N PRO A 140 8.02 -0.52 -11.38
CA PRO A 140 8.51 -1.88 -11.49
C PRO A 140 10.03 -2.02 -11.33
N TYR A 141 10.78 -1.00 -11.78
CA TYR A 141 12.24 -1.01 -11.78
C TYR A 141 12.80 -0.46 -10.47
N LYS A 142 12.26 0.66 -9.99
CA LYS A 142 12.69 1.26 -8.72
C LYS A 142 12.30 0.39 -7.51
N ALA A 143 11.30 -0.47 -7.63
CA ALA A 143 10.99 -1.45 -6.61
C ALA A 143 12.14 -2.45 -6.38
N LEU A 144 12.93 -2.78 -7.42
CA LEU A 144 14.12 -3.64 -7.30
C LEU A 144 15.38 -2.92 -6.78
N SER A 145 15.24 -1.72 -6.20
CA SER A 145 16.37 -0.89 -5.76
C SER A 145 17.35 -1.58 -4.80
N GLY A 146 16.88 -2.55 -3.99
CA GLY A 146 17.74 -3.34 -3.11
C GLY A 146 18.77 -4.19 -3.85
N PHE A 147 18.57 -4.43 -5.15
CA PHE A 147 19.45 -5.19 -6.03
C PHE A 147 20.31 -4.31 -6.94
N ALA A 148 20.17 -2.97 -6.88
CA ALA A 148 20.86 -2.03 -7.77
C ALA A 148 22.40 -2.09 -7.68
N ASN A 149 22.95 -2.60 -6.59
CA ASN A 149 24.40 -2.69 -6.33
C ASN A 149 24.91 -4.13 -6.24
N ARG A 150 24.13 -5.11 -6.69
CA ARG A 150 24.48 -6.55 -6.57
C ARG A 150 25.28 -7.08 -7.75
N GLY A 151 25.22 -6.43 -8.91
CA GLY A 151 26.03 -6.80 -10.08
C GLY A 151 27.46 -6.28 -10.02
N VAL A 152 28.28 -6.71 -10.97
CA VAL A 152 29.64 -6.17 -11.19
C VAL A 152 29.56 -4.66 -11.47
N GLU A 153 28.63 -4.26 -12.31
CA GLU A 153 28.26 -2.87 -12.55
C GLU A 153 27.15 -2.46 -11.57
N LYS A 154 27.18 -1.21 -11.12
CA LYS A 154 26.14 -0.62 -10.29
C LYS A 154 25.24 0.24 -11.17
N ILE A 155 23.93 0.25 -10.89
CA ILE A 155 23.02 1.14 -11.58
C ILE A 155 22.61 2.32 -10.69
N ASN A 156 22.61 3.51 -11.29
CA ASN A 156 21.98 4.67 -10.63
C ASN A 156 20.45 4.56 -10.71
N LEU A 157 19.76 4.67 -9.59
CA LEU A 157 18.30 4.61 -9.49
C LEU A 157 17.59 5.76 -10.21
N GLU A 158 18.30 6.82 -10.59
CA GLU A 158 17.80 7.90 -11.45
C GLU A 158 17.94 7.59 -12.95
N SER A 159 18.48 6.43 -13.29
CA SER A 159 18.57 5.98 -14.70
C SER A 159 17.18 5.79 -15.31
N SER A 160 17.09 5.89 -16.63
CA SER A 160 15.84 5.65 -17.35
C SER A 160 15.32 4.22 -17.14
N ALA A 161 14.00 4.02 -17.24
CA ALA A 161 13.35 2.72 -17.13
C ALA A 161 13.99 1.65 -18.05
N GLY A 162 14.33 2.02 -19.28
CA GLY A 162 14.98 1.12 -20.22
C GLY A 162 16.36 0.64 -19.74
N ARG A 163 17.19 1.54 -19.21
CA ARG A 163 18.49 1.20 -18.60
C ARG A 163 18.35 0.31 -17.39
N MET A 164 17.40 0.63 -16.51
CA MET A 164 17.16 -0.17 -15.30
C MET A 164 16.69 -1.58 -15.68
N MET A 165 15.78 -1.70 -16.64
CA MET A 165 15.31 -2.98 -17.14
C MET A 165 16.45 -3.83 -17.76
N GLU A 166 17.28 -3.20 -18.60
CA GLU A 166 18.45 -3.87 -19.18
C GLU A 166 19.41 -4.37 -18.09
N TYR A 167 19.69 -3.54 -17.10
CA TYR A 167 20.54 -3.91 -15.97
C TYR A 167 19.98 -5.12 -15.23
N TYR A 168 18.69 -5.08 -14.82
CA TYR A 168 18.10 -6.19 -14.07
C TYR A 168 17.96 -7.46 -14.91
N ASN A 169 17.68 -7.35 -16.21
CA ASN A 169 17.68 -8.52 -17.10
C ASN A 169 19.08 -9.14 -17.24
N LYS A 170 20.14 -8.33 -17.31
CA LYS A 170 21.53 -8.84 -17.28
C LYS A 170 21.84 -9.47 -15.92
N LEU A 171 21.43 -8.81 -14.82
CA LEU A 171 21.66 -9.33 -13.48
C LEU A 171 20.98 -10.69 -13.26
N SER A 172 19.76 -10.87 -13.77
CA SER A 172 19.03 -12.15 -13.68
C SER A 172 19.65 -13.31 -14.47
N GLN A 173 20.61 -13.02 -15.35
CA GLN A 173 21.39 -14.04 -16.09
C GLN A 173 22.64 -14.50 -15.30
N THR A 174 22.92 -13.87 -14.16
CA THR A 174 24.00 -14.27 -13.25
C THR A 174 23.45 -15.21 -12.17
N GLU A 175 24.27 -15.54 -11.19
CA GLU A 175 23.84 -16.33 -10.02
C GLU A 175 22.89 -15.56 -9.08
N ILE A 176 22.68 -14.25 -9.34
CA ILE A 176 21.82 -13.40 -8.51
C ILE A 176 20.36 -13.53 -8.96
N LEU A 177 19.58 -14.23 -8.16
CA LEU A 177 18.15 -14.39 -8.41
C LEU A 177 17.40 -13.13 -7.99
N LEU A 178 16.62 -12.56 -8.90
CA LEU A 178 15.72 -11.44 -8.63
C LEU A 178 14.30 -11.95 -8.30
N PRO A 179 13.51 -11.22 -7.49
CA PRO A 179 12.13 -11.61 -7.19
C PRO A 179 11.28 -11.81 -8.45
N TYR A 180 11.54 -11.01 -9.47
CA TYR A 180 10.87 -11.13 -10.78
C TYR A 180 11.78 -10.64 -11.91
N THR A 181 11.48 -11.11 -13.11
CA THR A 181 12.11 -10.71 -14.37
C THR A 181 11.08 -10.08 -15.31
N PHE A 182 11.57 -9.30 -16.27
CA PHE A 182 10.74 -8.57 -17.21
C PHE A 182 10.66 -9.32 -18.53
N ASN A 183 9.45 -9.66 -18.95
CA ASN A 183 9.20 -10.28 -20.25
C ASN A 183 9.01 -9.20 -21.33
N ASP A 184 8.89 -9.64 -22.56
CA ASP A 184 8.51 -8.78 -23.67
C ASP A 184 7.15 -8.15 -23.46
N GLY A 185 6.92 -7.04 -24.11
CA GLY A 185 5.69 -6.26 -23.97
C GLY A 185 5.98 -4.80 -23.73
N LYS A 186 4.96 -3.98 -23.84
CA LYS A 186 5.05 -2.53 -23.65
C LYS A 186 4.00 -2.02 -22.67
N SER A 187 4.41 -1.08 -21.81
CA SER A 187 3.49 -0.39 -20.91
C SER A 187 2.66 -1.38 -20.08
N LEU A 188 1.36 -1.20 -19.96
CA LEU A 188 0.43 -2.01 -19.16
C LEU A 188 0.39 -3.50 -19.58
N LYS A 189 0.70 -3.82 -20.83
CA LYS A 189 0.72 -5.19 -21.35
C LYS A 189 2.02 -5.96 -21.06
N ARG A 190 3.03 -5.30 -20.48
CA ARG A 190 4.25 -6.00 -20.08
C ARG A 190 3.95 -6.97 -18.95
N VAL A 191 4.50 -8.16 -19.04
CA VAL A 191 4.37 -9.21 -18.04
C VAL A 191 5.67 -9.31 -17.25
N ILE A 192 5.57 -9.54 -15.95
CA ILE A 192 6.67 -10.02 -15.13
C ILE A 192 6.44 -11.48 -14.78
N THR A 193 7.53 -12.24 -14.71
CA THR A 193 7.52 -13.63 -14.24
C THR A 193 8.22 -13.67 -12.89
N PHE A 194 7.57 -14.28 -11.90
CA PHE A 194 8.14 -14.48 -10.58
C PHE A 194 9.10 -15.66 -10.62
N GLN A 195 10.31 -15.46 -10.09
CA GLN A 195 11.31 -16.51 -10.05
C GLN A 195 10.90 -17.58 -9.02
N ASP A 196 11.08 -18.86 -9.34
CA ASP A 196 10.48 -19.98 -8.58
C ASP A 196 10.88 -20.03 -7.10
N ASP A 197 12.14 -19.82 -6.75
CA ASP A 197 12.60 -19.82 -5.36
C ASP A 197 12.04 -18.62 -4.58
N TRP A 198 11.94 -17.45 -5.22
CA TRP A 198 11.29 -16.27 -4.65
C TRP A 198 9.79 -16.45 -4.53
N PHE A 199 9.16 -17.05 -5.54
CA PHE A 199 7.73 -17.38 -5.50
C PHE A 199 7.41 -18.27 -4.30
N GLN A 200 8.19 -19.32 -4.09
CA GLN A 200 8.00 -20.24 -2.97
C GLN A 200 8.27 -19.54 -1.62
N MET A 201 9.34 -18.76 -1.52
CA MET A 201 9.69 -18.02 -0.31
C MET A 201 8.58 -17.04 0.08
N ILE A 202 8.08 -16.24 -0.88
CA ILE A 202 7.03 -15.26 -0.63
C ILE A 202 5.74 -15.99 -0.23
N ARG A 203 5.39 -17.07 -0.88
CA ARG A 203 4.18 -17.86 -0.58
C ARG A 203 4.24 -18.45 0.83
N ASP A 204 5.37 -19.04 1.21
CA ASP A 204 5.53 -19.63 2.54
C ASP A 204 5.54 -18.58 3.68
N ASN A 205 5.90 -17.33 3.36
CA ASN A 205 6.04 -16.25 4.33
C ASN A 205 5.05 -15.09 4.07
N THR A 206 3.96 -15.32 3.36
CA THR A 206 3.01 -14.27 2.91
C THR A 206 2.57 -13.37 4.06
N VAL A 207 2.15 -13.93 5.20
CA VAL A 207 1.66 -13.15 6.36
C VAL A 207 2.75 -12.25 6.92
N ASN A 208 3.96 -12.78 7.08
CA ASN A 208 5.10 -12.03 7.62
C ASN A 208 5.52 -10.90 6.68
N ILE A 209 5.56 -11.19 5.36
CA ILE A 209 5.96 -10.20 4.36
C ILE A 209 4.89 -9.09 4.24
N LEU A 210 3.61 -9.44 4.22
CA LEU A 210 2.53 -8.43 4.20
C LEU A 210 2.55 -7.57 5.46
N GLY A 211 2.75 -8.17 6.64
CA GLY A 211 2.88 -7.44 7.90
C GLY A 211 4.07 -6.48 7.90
N TRP A 212 5.22 -6.91 7.36
CA TRP A 212 6.39 -6.06 7.21
C TRP A 212 6.16 -4.90 6.22
N ILE A 213 5.58 -5.18 5.03
CA ILE A 213 5.22 -4.15 4.06
C ILE A 213 4.25 -3.14 4.70
N GLN A 214 3.25 -3.61 5.42
CA GLN A 214 2.27 -2.76 6.09
C GLN A 214 2.94 -1.85 7.12
N LEU A 215 3.84 -2.37 7.94
CA LEU A 215 4.56 -1.59 8.94
C LEU A 215 5.40 -0.48 8.30
N GLU A 216 6.18 -0.80 7.26
CA GLU A 216 7.00 0.19 6.55
C GLU A 216 6.13 1.23 5.82
N LYS A 217 5.03 0.79 5.20
CA LYS A 217 4.04 1.67 4.57
C LYS A 217 3.42 2.64 5.57
N VAL A 218 2.99 2.15 6.74
CA VAL A 218 2.42 2.99 7.81
C VAL A 218 3.42 4.03 8.30
N ARG A 219 4.66 3.62 8.59
CA ARG A 219 5.72 4.53 9.05
C ARG A 219 5.94 5.65 8.04
N TRP A 220 6.11 5.29 6.77
CA TRP A 220 6.35 6.27 5.71
C TRP A 220 5.16 7.22 5.53
N LEU A 221 3.94 6.68 5.43
CA LEU A 221 2.74 7.49 5.24
C LEU A 221 2.47 8.39 6.45
N GLN A 222 2.66 7.93 7.68
CA GLN A 222 2.47 8.74 8.88
C GLN A 222 3.44 9.93 8.90
N ASN A 223 4.70 9.71 8.52
CA ASN A 223 5.70 10.79 8.46
C ASN A 223 5.37 11.83 7.37
N ASN A 224 4.68 11.41 6.32
CA ASN A 224 4.34 12.25 5.18
C ASN A 224 2.87 12.75 5.17
N ASN A 225 2.06 12.36 6.16
CA ASN A 225 0.69 12.84 6.39
C ASN A 225 0.50 13.15 7.89
N PRO A 226 1.20 14.17 8.42
CA PRO A 226 1.17 14.47 9.85
C PRO A 226 -0.21 14.90 10.34
N GLU A 227 -1.06 15.41 9.45
CA GLU A 227 -2.43 15.84 9.74
C GLU A 227 -3.41 14.67 9.90
N VAL A 228 -3.00 13.45 9.56
CA VAL A 228 -3.82 12.24 9.68
C VAL A 228 -3.24 11.33 10.77
N PRO A 229 -3.64 11.46 12.03
CA PRO A 229 -3.12 10.62 13.09
C PRO A 229 -3.65 9.19 13.01
N GLY A 230 -2.93 8.24 13.62
CA GLY A 230 -3.39 6.87 13.80
C GLY A 230 -3.48 6.05 12.52
N LEU A 231 -2.57 6.26 11.55
CA LEU A 231 -2.61 5.59 10.24
C LEU A 231 -2.61 4.07 10.33
N VAL A 232 -2.05 3.47 11.37
CA VAL A 232 -2.10 2.01 11.57
C VAL A 232 -3.53 1.46 11.55
N TYR A 233 -4.47 2.23 12.10
CA TYR A 233 -5.88 1.85 12.11
C TYR A 233 -6.61 2.22 10.81
N LYS A 234 -6.09 3.18 10.07
CA LYS A 234 -6.69 3.71 8.84
C LYS A 234 -6.27 2.97 7.57
N LEU A 235 -5.21 2.17 7.64
CA LEU A 235 -4.73 1.37 6.51
C LEU A 235 -5.34 -0.03 6.42
N THR A 236 -6.21 -0.41 7.37
CA THR A 236 -7.02 -1.63 7.29
C THR A 236 -8.38 -1.34 6.66
N SER A 237 -9.02 -2.36 6.10
CA SER A 237 -10.35 -2.22 5.51
C SER A 237 -11.43 -1.93 6.55
N ALA A 238 -12.56 -1.35 6.11
CA ALA A 238 -13.69 -1.08 6.98
C ALA A 238 -14.26 -2.34 7.65
N ASP A 239 -14.21 -3.48 6.95
CA ASP A 239 -14.70 -4.76 7.45
C ASP A 239 -13.91 -5.26 8.66
N GLU A 240 -12.63 -4.91 8.78
CA GLU A 240 -11.80 -5.24 9.93
C GLU A 240 -12.00 -4.28 11.11
N LYS A 241 -12.71 -3.20 10.88
CA LYS A 241 -12.93 -2.09 11.83
C LYS A 241 -14.34 -2.03 12.39
N ILE A 242 -15.02 -3.15 12.52
CA ILE A 242 -16.29 -3.18 13.22
C ILE A 242 -16.08 -2.60 14.61
N ARG A 243 -16.60 -1.40 14.81
CA ARG A 243 -16.47 -0.64 16.05
C ARG A 243 -17.25 -1.34 17.14
N LYS A 244 -16.55 -2.04 18.04
CA LYS A 244 -17.15 -2.74 19.17
C LYS A 244 -17.41 -1.73 20.31
N LEU A 245 -18.48 -0.97 20.18
CA LEU A 245 -18.85 0.03 21.18
C LEU A 245 -19.67 -0.53 22.35
N GLU A 246 -20.01 -1.83 22.33
CA GLU A 246 -20.87 -2.44 23.34
C GLU A 246 -20.34 -2.28 24.78
N ASN A 247 -19.04 -2.45 24.99
CA ASN A 247 -18.45 -2.28 26.32
C ASN A 247 -18.39 -0.82 26.75
N ALA A 248 -18.12 0.08 25.80
CA ALA A 248 -18.15 1.51 26.08
C ALA A 248 -19.59 1.98 26.37
N ARG A 249 -20.57 1.50 25.62
CA ARG A 249 -21.99 1.80 25.86
C ARG A 249 -22.43 1.30 27.23
N LYS A 250 -22.13 0.06 27.60
CA LYS A 250 -22.42 -0.49 28.94
C LYS A 250 -21.79 0.34 30.06
N LEU A 251 -20.58 0.83 29.88
CA LEU A 251 -19.93 1.71 30.84
C LEU A 251 -20.69 3.03 31.00
N TRP A 252 -21.01 3.67 29.88
CA TRP A 252 -21.73 4.94 29.91
C TRP A 252 -23.17 4.83 30.42
N ASP A 253 -23.87 3.75 30.08
CA ASP A 253 -25.18 3.42 30.63
C ASP A 253 -25.12 3.34 32.17
N ALA A 254 -24.14 2.58 32.69
CA ALA A 254 -23.94 2.48 34.14
C ALA A 254 -23.56 3.82 34.82
N VAL A 255 -22.78 4.65 34.13
CA VAL A 255 -22.45 6.01 34.62
C VAL A 255 -23.70 6.89 34.67
N MET A 256 -24.53 6.82 33.63
CA MET A 256 -25.78 7.65 33.57
C MET A 256 -26.85 7.21 34.57
N GLU A 257 -26.83 5.93 35.01
CA GLU A 257 -27.67 5.46 36.13
C GLU A 257 -27.27 6.10 37.47
N ILE A 258 -25.98 6.43 37.64
CA ILE A 258 -25.45 7.01 38.89
C ILE A 258 -25.51 8.54 38.84
N THR A 259 -25.18 9.14 37.71
CA THR A 259 -25.06 10.58 37.53
C THR A 259 -25.56 10.99 36.15
N PRO A 260 -26.60 11.83 36.05
CA PRO A 260 -27.08 12.34 34.76
C PRO A 260 -25.98 13.11 34.03
N ILE A 261 -25.75 12.76 32.78
CA ILE A 261 -24.82 13.49 31.91
C ILE A 261 -25.64 14.60 31.21
N ILE A 262 -25.13 15.81 31.27
CA ILE A 262 -25.76 16.97 30.66
C ILE A 262 -25.23 17.20 29.27
N ASP A 263 -26.09 17.31 28.27
CA ASP A 263 -25.75 17.75 26.92
C ASP A 263 -25.21 19.19 26.99
N VAL A 264 -23.94 19.35 26.57
CA VAL A 264 -23.21 20.64 26.65
C VAL A 264 -23.81 21.72 25.73
N PHE A 265 -24.58 21.34 24.73
CA PHE A 265 -25.23 22.27 23.80
C PHE A 265 -26.65 22.65 24.23
N LYS A 266 -27.40 21.72 24.80
CA LYS A 266 -28.78 21.92 25.22
C LYS A 266 -28.92 22.26 26.68
N GLY A 267 -27.94 21.91 27.51
CA GLY A 267 -28.00 22.09 28.96
C GLY A 267 -28.98 21.13 29.65
N GLU A 268 -29.46 20.10 28.99
CA GLU A 268 -30.45 19.13 29.47
C GLU A 268 -29.78 17.75 29.67
N PRO A 269 -30.32 16.88 30.55
CA PRO A 269 -29.86 15.51 30.70
C PRO A 269 -29.99 14.74 29.37
N ILE A 270 -28.94 13.98 29.01
CA ILE A 270 -28.96 13.10 27.85
C ILE A 270 -29.97 11.97 28.07
N ASN A 271 -30.81 11.72 27.05
CA ASN A 271 -31.72 10.58 27.07
C ASN A 271 -30.93 9.27 26.87
N THR A 272 -30.97 8.40 27.88
CA THR A 272 -30.25 7.10 27.86
C THR A 272 -30.71 6.12 26.79
N GLN A 273 -31.87 6.35 26.17
CA GLN A 273 -32.39 5.50 25.08
C GLN A 273 -32.04 6.01 23.66
N GLU A 274 -31.61 7.28 23.55
CA GLU A 274 -31.45 7.97 22.28
C GLU A 274 -30.14 8.76 22.22
N TYR A 275 -29.01 8.16 22.63
CA TYR A 275 -27.69 8.79 22.48
C TYR A 275 -26.76 7.98 21.60
N ASP A 276 -25.91 8.69 20.89
CA ASP A 276 -24.81 8.12 20.15
C ASP A 276 -23.49 8.27 20.90
N LEU A 277 -22.67 7.21 20.84
CA LEU A 277 -21.36 7.20 21.47
C LEU A 277 -20.31 7.54 20.42
N ASP A 278 -19.70 8.69 20.55
CA ASP A 278 -18.58 9.09 19.69
C ASP A 278 -17.43 9.69 20.51
N HIS A 279 -16.27 9.86 19.87
CA HIS A 279 -15.17 10.57 20.48
C HIS A 279 -15.40 12.08 20.38
N PHE A 280 -14.79 12.84 21.29
CA PHE A 280 -14.79 14.31 21.22
C PHE A 280 -14.22 14.79 19.87
N ILE A 281 -13.19 14.10 19.37
CA ILE A 281 -12.76 14.20 17.98
C ILE A 281 -13.34 12.98 17.25
N PRO A 282 -14.15 13.17 16.18
CA PRO A 282 -14.72 12.06 15.44
C PRO A 282 -13.66 11.03 15.03
N HIS A 283 -14.00 9.74 15.11
CA HIS A 283 -13.04 8.64 14.81
C HIS A 283 -12.43 8.71 13.41
N SER A 284 -13.10 9.37 12.46
CA SER A 284 -12.56 9.64 11.11
C SER A 284 -11.35 10.59 11.13
N PHE A 285 -11.13 11.31 12.23
CA PHE A 285 -10.00 12.25 12.42
C PHE A 285 -8.97 11.78 13.44
N VAL A 286 -9.16 10.59 14.05
CA VAL A 286 -8.25 10.05 15.08
C VAL A 286 -7.49 8.83 14.58
#